data_65d4e57c04579c3837836f88ff638d6d
#
_entry.id   65d4e57c04579c3837836f88ff638d6d
#
_cell.length_a   1.000
_cell.length_b   1.000
_cell.length_c   1.000
_cell.angle_alpha   90.00
_cell.angle_beta   90.00
_cell.angle_gamma   90.00
#
_symmetry.space_group_name_H-M   'P 1'
#
loop_
_entity.id
_entity.type
_entity.pdbx_description
1 polymer ?
#
loop_
_entity_poly.entity_id
_entity_poly.type
_entity_poly.pdbx_seq_one_letter_code
_entity_poly.pdbx_strand_id
1 'polypeptide(L)'
;IGHDLITTDGTTLLGGDDKAGIAIIMSMAEYMYKHPEFKHNDIMIAFTPDEEVGRGTEHFDLDIFQADYAYTIDGGDINEFHFENFNAYQVLVEINGKSIHPGSAKDKMVNSQEVAMEFHHMLPSGQKPQFTEGYEGFHHLTHMLNLVLLNLHHQ
;
A
#
# COMPACT_ATOMS: atom_id res chain seq x y z
N ILE A 1 -0.27 -15.36 25.07
CA ILE A 1 -0.25 -16.63 25.82
C ILE A 1 -1.35 -17.49 25.25
N GLY A 2 -1.01 -18.74 24.84
CA GLY A 2 -1.97 -19.71 24.27
C GLY A 2 -1.93 -19.84 22.74
N HIS A 3 -0.95 -19.24 22.08
CA HIS A 3 -0.68 -19.43 20.66
C HIS A 3 0.69 -20.04 20.45
N ASP A 4 0.83 -20.88 19.44
CA ASP A 4 2.11 -21.36 18.96
C ASP A 4 2.77 -20.24 18.14
N LEU A 5 4.07 -20.00 18.43
CA LEU A 5 4.84 -18.98 17.75
C LEU A 5 6.02 -19.65 17.01
N ILE A 6 6.07 -19.46 15.70
CA ILE A 6 7.16 -19.91 14.86
C ILE A 6 8.14 -18.75 14.69
N THR A 7 9.40 -18.97 15.05
CA THR A 7 10.45 -17.95 14.95
C THR A 7 11.66 -18.50 14.20
N THR A 8 12.48 -17.59 13.65
CA THR A 8 13.80 -17.94 13.12
C THR A 8 14.87 -17.82 14.20
N ASP A 9 16.06 -18.32 13.89
CA ASP A 9 17.28 -18.10 14.69
C ASP A 9 17.91 -16.72 14.45
N GLY A 10 17.29 -15.88 13.59
CA GLY A 10 17.75 -14.54 13.26
C GLY A 10 18.78 -14.48 12.11
N THR A 11 19.16 -15.63 11.52
CA THR A 11 20.11 -15.65 10.39
C THR A 11 19.44 -15.37 9.04
N THR A 12 18.12 -15.55 8.96
CA THR A 12 17.31 -15.30 7.77
C THR A 12 16.03 -14.56 8.13
N LEU A 13 15.42 -13.90 7.15
CA LEU A 13 14.07 -13.36 7.30
C LEU A 13 13.05 -14.49 7.37
N LEU A 14 12.16 -14.40 8.34
CA LEU A 14 10.93 -15.18 8.37
C LEU A 14 9.83 -14.32 7.76
N GLY A 15 9.41 -14.62 6.55
CA GLY A 15 8.32 -13.94 5.87
C GLY A 15 7.34 -14.96 5.31
N GLY A 16 6.05 -14.83 5.66
CA GLY A 16 4.96 -15.60 5.05
C GLY A 16 4.34 -14.89 3.86
N ASP A 17 4.60 -13.62 3.71
CA ASP A 17 4.06 -12.73 2.72
C ASP A 17 4.90 -12.75 1.43
N ASP A 18 4.36 -13.26 0.28
CA ASP A 18 3.12 -14.08 0.30
C ASP A 18 3.44 -15.56 -0.03
N LYS A 19 4.52 -16.08 0.51
CA LYS A 19 4.90 -17.50 0.33
C LYS A 19 3.85 -18.47 0.90
N ALA A 20 3.10 -18.02 1.90
CA ALA A 20 2.00 -18.78 2.46
C ALA A 20 0.87 -18.97 1.45
N GLY A 21 0.46 -17.92 0.74
CA GLY A 21 -0.52 -17.99 -0.33
C GLY A 21 -0.06 -18.88 -1.48
N ILE A 22 1.20 -18.76 -1.89
CA ILE A 22 1.79 -19.66 -2.89
C ILE A 22 1.70 -21.12 -2.45
N ALA A 23 2.05 -21.42 -1.21
CA ALA A 23 1.99 -22.78 -0.67
C ALA A 23 0.55 -23.32 -0.63
N ILE A 24 -0.42 -22.49 -0.26
CA ILE A 24 -1.84 -22.85 -0.25
C ILE A 24 -2.33 -23.19 -1.66
N ILE A 25 -2.06 -22.32 -2.63
CA ILE A 25 -2.45 -22.53 -4.04
C ILE A 25 -1.84 -23.81 -4.60
N MET A 26 -0.56 -24.04 -4.38
CA MET A 26 0.14 -25.23 -4.87
C MET A 26 -0.33 -26.51 -4.17
N SER A 27 -0.64 -26.45 -2.88
CA SER A 27 -1.20 -27.58 -2.14
C SER A 27 -2.62 -27.92 -2.62
N MET A 28 -3.43 -26.92 -2.93
CA MET A 28 -4.75 -27.10 -3.55
C MET A 28 -4.62 -27.80 -4.91
N ALA A 29 -3.72 -27.33 -5.75
CA ALA A 29 -3.50 -27.92 -7.08
C ALA A 29 -3.04 -29.38 -6.97
N GLU A 30 -2.12 -29.67 -6.07
CA GLU A 30 -1.67 -31.05 -5.79
C GLU A 30 -2.84 -31.92 -5.28
N TYR A 31 -3.65 -31.40 -4.37
CA TYR A 31 -4.82 -32.12 -3.87
C TYR A 31 -5.78 -32.51 -4.99
N MET A 32 -6.15 -31.56 -5.85
CA MET A 32 -7.04 -31.78 -6.98
C MET A 32 -6.46 -32.81 -7.96
N TYR A 33 -5.17 -32.74 -8.22
CA TYR A 33 -4.50 -33.71 -9.10
C TYR A 33 -4.52 -35.14 -8.53
N LYS A 34 -4.37 -35.29 -7.20
CA LYS A 34 -4.44 -36.59 -6.52
C LYS A 34 -5.85 -37.12 -6.33
N HIS A 35 -6.85 -36.26 -6.42
CA HIS A 35 -8.26 -36.58 -6.17
C HIS A 35 -9.13 -36.25 -7.40
N PRO A 36 -9.03 -37.02 -8.50
CA PRO A 36 -9.76 -36.76 -9.73
C PRO A 36 -11.29 -36.92 -9.56
N GLU A 37 -11.75 -37.49 -8.47
CA GLU A 37 -13.18 -37.53 -8.08
C GLU A 37 -13.71 -36.15 -7.66
N PHE A 38 -12.83 -35.24 -7.28
CA PHE A 38 -13.20 -33.86 -6.92
C PHE A 38 -13.47 -33.05 -8.18
N LYS A 39 -14.74 -32.72 -8.39
CA LYS A 39 -15.17 -32.00 -9.59
C LYS A 39 -14.93 -30.52 -9.42
N HIS A 40 -14.25 -29.92 -10.36
CA HIS A 40 -14.00 -28.49 -10.44
C HIS A 40 -14.08 -28.00 -11.88
N ASN A 41 -14.26 -26.71 -12.08
CA ASN A 41 -14.08 -26.06 -13.37
C ASN A 41 -12.58 -25.90 -13.69
N ASP A 42 -12.28 -25.37 -14.87
CA ASP A 42 -10.91 -25.02 -15.22
C ASP A 42 -10.34 -24.01 -14.24
N ILE A 43 -9.12 -24.26 -13.82
CA ILE A 43 -8.42 -23.41 -12.83
C ILE A 43 -7.15 -22.87 -13.48
N MET A 44 -7.03 -21.56 -13.49
CA MET A 44 -5.82 -20.86 -13.90
C MET A 44 -5.11 -20.31 -12.66
N ILE A 45 -3.81 -20.52 -12.60
CA ILE A 45 -2.98 -20.06 -11.49
C ILE A 45 -1.98 -19.05 -12.05
N ALA A 46 -1.87 -17.90 -11.39
CA ALA A 46 -0.88 -16.89 -11.72
C ALA A 46 -0.19 -16.41 -10.45
N PHE A 47 1.09 -16.10 -10.59
CA PHE A 47 1.90 -15.44 -9.57
C PHE A 47 2.48 -14.18 -10.19
N THR A 48 2.32 -13.06 -9.51
CA THR A 48 2.80 -11.77 -9.97
C THR A 48 3.94 -11.26 -9.07
N PRO A 49 5.02 -10.71 -9.63
CA PRO A 49 6.05 -10.04 -8.86
C PRO A 49 5.65 -8.59 -8.56
N ASP A 50 6.43 -7.91 -7.71
CA ASP A 50 6.38 -6.46 -7.49
C ASP A 50 5.06 -5.94 -6.88
N GLU A 51 4.34 -6.78 -6.12
CA GLU A 51 3.13 -6.36 -5.40
C GLU A 51 3.44 -5.23 -4.42
N GLU A 52 4.52 -5.34 -3.62
CA GLU A 52 4.94 -4.40 -2.57
C GLU A 52 5.25 -2.97 -3.09
N VAL A 53 5.48 -2.84 -4.37
CA VAL A 53 5.67 -1.55 -5.04
C VAL A 53 4.47 -1.13 -5.88
N GLY A 54 3.35 -1.85 -5.76
CA GLY A 54 2.10 -1.54 -6.45
C GLY A 54 2.12 -1.84 -7.96
N ARG A 55 3.02 -2.72 -8.42
CA ARG A 55 3.22 -3.02 -9.85
C ARG A 55 2.83 -4.45 -10.25
N GLY A 56 2.25 -5.20 -9.35
CA GLY A 56 1.94 -6.62 -9.55
C GLY A 56 1.09 -6.94 -10.79
N THR A 57 0.25 -6.00 -11.22
CA THR A 57 -0.61 -6.19 -12.41
C THR A 57 -0.11 -5.49 -13.66
N GLU A 58 1.03 -4.79 -13.62
CA GLU A 58 1.49 -3.94 -14.73
C GLU A 58 1.72 -4.74 -16.04
N HIS A 59 2.17 -5.98 -15.92
CA HIS A 59 2.44 -6.86 -17.04
C HIS A 59 1.54 -8.11 -17.08
N PHE A 60 0.43 -8.07 -16.33
CA PHE A 60 -0.50 -9.18 -16.26
C PHE A 60 -1.30 -9.29 -17.56
N ASP A 61 -1.17 -10.42 -18.25
CA ASP A 61 -1.81 -10.66 -19.53
C ASP A 61 -3.20 -11.28 -19.36
N LEU A 62 -4.23 -10.45 -19.47
CA LEU A 62 -5.62 -10.86 -19.36
C LEU A 62 -6.08 -11.68 -20.55
N ASP A 63 -5.44 -11.57 -21.70
CA ASP A 63 -5.79 -12.37 -22.90
C ASP A 63 -5.32 -13.83 -22.74
N ILE A 64 -4.28 -14.04 -21.96
CA ILE A 64 -3.81 -15.38 -21.57
C ILE A 64 -4.58 -15.88 -20.35
N PHE A 65 -4.77 -15.03 -19.34
CA PHE A 65 -5.49 -15.39 -18.11
C PHE A 65 -6.99 -15.18 -18.29
N GLN A 66 -7.63 -16.12 -18.96
CA GLN A 66 -9.06 -16.06 -19.29
C GLN A 66 -9.89 -16.73 -18.20
N ALA A 67 -10.12 -16.04 -17.08
CA ALA A 67 -10.95 -16.51 -16.00
C ALA A 67 -12.16 -15.58 -15.78
N ASP A 68 -13.32 -16.17 -15.50
CA ASP A 68 -14.54 -15.41 -15.19
C ASP A 68 -14.48 -14.78 -13.78
N TYR A 69 -13.76 -15.44 -12.86
CA TYR A 69 -13.58 -15.01 -11.48
C TYR A 69 -12.13 -15.23 -11.06
N ALA A 70 -11.64 -14.38 -10.19
CA ALA A 70 -10.31 -14.51 -9.61
C ALA A 70 -10.37 -14.36 -8.09
N TYR A 71 -9.52 -15.12 -7.41
CA TYR A 71 -9.30 -15.03 -5.98
C TYR A 71 -7.84 -14.67 -5.74
N THR A 72 -7.59 -13.64 -4.97
CA THR A 72 -6.25 -13.33 -4.47
C THR A 72 -6.10 -13.96 -3.09
N ILE A 73 -5.03 -14.73 -2.90
CA ILE A 73 -4.73 -15.37 -1.63
C ILE A 73 -3.51 -14.68 -1.06
N ASP A 74 -3.76 -13.70 -0.21
CA ASP A 74 -2.74 -12.79 0.30
C ASP A 74 -3.17 -12.24 1.66
N GLY A 75 -2.43 -12.59 2.71
CA GLY A 75 -2.56 -12.04 4.05
C GLY A 75 -3.90 -12.24 4.77
N GLY A 76 -4.00 -11.62 5.92
CA GLY A 76 -5.21 -11.58 6.74
C GLY A 76 -5.35 -12.73 7.74
N ASP A 77 -6.41 -12.66 8.52
CA ASP A 77 -6.74 -13.68 9.50
C ASP A 77 -7.40 -14.91 8.84
N ILE A 78 -7.24 -16.08 9.46
CA ILE A 78 -7.89 -17.30 9.01
C ILE A 78 -9.41 -17.11 9.06
N ASN A 79 -10.10 -17.50 7.98
CA ASN A 79 -11.54 -17.40 7.76
C ASN A 79 -12.04 -15.99 7.40
N GLU A 80 -11.16 -15.05 7.10
CA GLU A 80 -11.58 -13.81 6.47
C GLU A 80 -11.71 -13.97 4.95
N PHE A 81 -12.74 -13.35 4.40
CA PHE A 81 -12.97 -13.26 2.97
C PHE A 81 -13.34 -11.82 2.62
N HIS A 82 -12.44 -11.16 1.91
CA HIS A 82 -12.62 -9.79 1.45
C HIS A 82 -13.23 -9.83 0.04
N PHE A 83 -14.39 -9.22 -0.14
CA PHE A 83 -15.11 -9.15 -1.41
C PHE A 83 -15.38 -7.69 -1.84
N GLU A 84 -14.84 -6.74 -1.10
CA GLU A 84 -14.95 -5.31 -1.36
C GLU A 84 -13.59 -4.67 -1.26
N ASN A 85 -13.38 -3.64 -2.06
CA ASN A 85 -12.19 -2.81 -2.01
C ASN A 85 -12.59 -1.32 -2.09
N PHE A 86 -11.62 -0.45 -1.96
CA PHE A 86 -11.82 1.00 -2.03
C PHE A 86 -10.88 1.62 -3.08
N ASN A 87 -11.28 2.80 -3.57
CA ASN A 87 -10.43 3.59 -4.43
C ASN A 87 -9.45 4.41 -3.58
N ALA A 88 -8.20 4.42 -3.97
CA ALA A 88 -7.15 5.23 -3.34
C ALA A 88 -6.47 6.13 -4.37
N TYR A 89 -6.13 7.33 -3.93
CA TYR A 89 -5.40 8.29 -4.73
C TYR A 89 -4.24 8.84 -3.93
N GLN A 90 -3.11 9.01 -4.58
CA GLN A 90 -2.00 9.78 -4.05
C GLN A 90 -2.08 11.20 -4.59
N VAL A 91 -1.97 12.18 -3.70
CA VAL A 91 -1.95 13.59 -4.06
C VAL A 91 -0.62 14.18 -3.60
N LEU A 92 0.12 14.76 -4.53
CA LEU A 92 1.31 15.55 -4.24
C LEU A 92 0.93 17.03 -4.24
N VAL A 93 1.14 17.68 -3.10
CA VAL A 93 0.93 19.13 -2.97
C VAL A 93 2.27 19.81 -2.85
N GLU A 94 2.61 20.63 -3.84
CA GLU A 94 3.83 21.41 -3.85
C GLU A 94 3.54 22.84 -3.38
N ILE A 95 4.26 23.28 -2.34
CA ILE A 95 4.10 24.61 -1.75
C ILE A 95 5.41 25.37 -1.86
N ASN A 96 5.41 26.42 -2.68
CA ASN A 96 6.56 27.27 -2.93
C ASN A 96 6.52 28.49 -2.00
N GLY A 97 7.47 28.55 -1.06
CA GLY A 97 7.64 29.67 -0.14
C GLY A 97 8.65 30.69 -0.66
N LYS A 98 8.89 31.71 0.17
CA LYS A 98 9.92 32.73 -0.05
C LYS A 98 10.82 32.79 1.17
N SER A 99 12.02 32.20 1.05
CA SER A 99 13.00 32.22 2.14
C SER A 99 13.73 33.58 2.19
N ILE A 100 13.87 34.13 3.38
CA ILE A 100 14.60 35.38 3.66
C ILE A 100 15.30 35.19 4.99
N HIS A 101 16.47 35.85 5.14
CA HIS A 101 17.19 35.87 6.41
C HIS A 101 16.27 36.39 7.54
N PRO A 102 16.17 35.70 8.68
CA PRO A 102 15.20 36.02 9.75
C PRO A 102 15.22 37.48 10.20
N GLY A 103 16.41 38.09 10.28
CA GLY A 103 16.55 39.50 10.66
C GLY A 103 15.95 40.51 9.69
N SER A 104 15.55 40.07 8.46
CA SER A 104 15.00 40.93 7.40
C SER A 104 13.65 40.35 6.86
N ALA A 105 13.09 39.37 7.55
CA ALA A 105 11.97 38.55 7.05
C ALA A 105 10.61 39.24 7.21
N LYS A 106 10.49 40.26 8.06
CA LYS A 106 9.21 40.91 8.34
C LYS A 106 8.55 41.39 7.04
N ASP A 107 7.30 41.01 6.86
CA ASP A 107 6.44 41.34 5.70
C ASP A 107 6.97 40.90 4.33
N LYS A 108 7.98 40.00 4.31
CA LYS A 108 8.64 39.53 3.09
C LYS A 108 8.75 38.03 2.96
N MET A 109 8.90 37.32 4.08
CA MET A 109 9.08 35.87 4.11
C MET A 109 7.72 35.18 3.96
N VAL A 110 7.72 34.09 3.20
CA VAL A 110 6.62 33.11 3.16
C VAL A 110 7.20 31.77 3.53
N ASN A 111 6.88 31.30 4.73
CA ASN A 111 7.33 30.00 5.20
C ASN A 111 6.45 28.91 4.62
N SER A 112 6.95 28.13 3.69
CA SER A 112 6.18 27.05 3.04
C SER A 112 5.71 25.98 4.03
N GLN A 113 6.44 25.75 5.13
CA GLN A 113 6.04 24.78 6.13
C GLN A 113 4.82 25.26 6.92
N GLU A 114 4.73 26.55 7.25
CA GLU A 114 3.56 27.13 7.89
C GLU A 114 2.35 27.07 6.98
N VAL A 115 2.52 27.38 5.69
CA VAL A 115 1.46 27.25 4.69
C VAL A 115 1.01 25.79 4.53
N ALA A 116 1.94 24.84 4.57
CA ALA A 116 1.62 23.41 4.50
C ALA A 116 0.82 22.95 5.74
N MET A 117 1.18 23.44 6.92
CA MET A 117 0.42 23.14 8.15
C MET A 117 -0.96 23.78 8.10
N GLU A 118 -1.09 25.00 7.63
CA GLU A 118 -2.39 25.67 7.44
C GLU A 118 -3.27 24.88 6.46
N PHE A 119 -2.72 24.50 5.30
CA PHE A 119 -3.41 23.63 4.35
C PHE A 119 -3.89 22.32 5.01
N HIS A 120 -3.02 21.65 5.77
CA HIS A 120 -3.37 20.43 6.48
C HIS A 120 -4.53 20.66 7.47
N HIS A 121 -4.53 21.78 8.19
CA HIS A 121 -5.60 22.11 9.13
C HIS A 121 -6.93 22.48 8.46
N MET A 122 -6.92 22.87 7.20
CA MET A 122 -8.14 23.11 6.43
C MET A 122 -8.86 21.82 6.02
N LEU A 123 -8.14 20.68 6.01
CA LEU A 123 -8.74 19.39 5.70
C LEU A 123 -9.64 18.93 6.87
N PRO A 124 -10.75 18.23 6.59
CA PRO A 124 -11.69 17.80 7.61
C PRO A 124 -11.02 16.93 8.68
N SER A 125 -10.96 17.41 9.91
CA SER A 125 -10.24 16.75 11.00
C SER A 125 -10.78 15.36 11.35
N GLY A 126 -12.08 15.12 11.11
CA GLY A 126 -12.73 13.81 11.33
C GLY A 126 -12.47 12.79 10.23
N GLN A 127 -11.98 13.20 9.07
CA GLN A 127 -11.71 12.31 7.94
C GLN A 127 -10.24 11.86 7.92
N LYS A 128 -9.81 11.21 8.99
CA LYS A 128 -8.47 10.64 9.12
C LYS A 128 -8.60 9.16 9.48
N PRO A 129 -7.62 8.29 9.13
CA PRO A 129 -7.73 6.86 9.38
C PRO A 129 -8.12 6.47 10.80
N GLN A 130 -7.63 7.23 11.80
CA GLN A 130 -7.92 6.96 13.21
C GLN A 130 -9.32 7.39 13.68
N PHE A 131 -10.12 8.01 12.82
CA PHE A 131 -11.46 8.53 13.14
C PHE A 131 -12.56 8.02 12.22
N THR A 132 -12.20 7.18 11.24
CA THR A 132 -13.13 6.67 10.23
C THR A 132 -13.28 5.16 10.34
N GLU A 133 -14.45 4.65 9.97
CA GLU A 133 -14.76 3.22 9.95
C GLU A 133 -15.69 2.88 8.78
N GLY A 134 -15.81 1.58 8.49
CA GLY A 134 -16.71 1.07 7.45
C GLY A 134 -16.44 1.67 6.08
N TYR A 135 -17.43 2.32 5.50
CA TYR A 135 -17.37 2.94 4.17
C TYR A 135 -17.00 4.43 4.17
N GLU A 136 -16.57 4.95 5.30
CA GLU A 136 -16.17 6.35 5.39
C GLU A 136 -14.84 6.60 4.67
N GLY A 137 -14.82 7.65 3.86
CA GLY A 137 -13.59 8.09 3.20
C GLY A 137 -12.66 8.83 4.17
N PHE A 138 -11.36 8.73 3.92
CA PHE A 138 -10.36 9.45 4.72
C PHE A 138 -9.24 10.03 3.86
N HIS A 139 -8.50 10.96 4.43
CA HIS A 139 -7.23 11.45 3.92
C HIS A 139 -6.11 11.15 4.92
N HIS A 140 -4.96 10.74 4.40
CA HIS A 140 -3.80 10.38 5.21
C HIS A 140 -2.57 11.15 4.75
N LEU A 141 -2.07 12.04 5.62
CA LEU A 141 -0.78 12.70 5.38
C LEU A 141 0.34 11.70 5.68
N THR A 142 0.98 11.20 4.66
CA THR A 142 2.06 10.20 4.78
C THR A 142 3.44 10.83 4.90
N HIS A 143 3.67 11.92 4.16
CA HIS A 143 4.97 12.58 4.13
C HIS A 143 4.84 14.10 4.07
N MET A 144 5.71 14.80 4.76
CA MET A 144 5.93 16.22 4.62
C MET A 144 7.44 16.45 4.44
N LEU A 145 7.86 16.78 3.22
CA LEU A 145 9.27 16.98 2.87
C LEU A 145 9.56 18.45 2.68
N ASN A 146 10.69 18.90 3.23
CA ASN A 146 11.23 20.23 2.95
C ASN A 146 12.38 20.12 1.95
N LEU A 147 12.17 20.53 0.71
CA LEU A 147 13.21 20.63 -0.29
C LEU A 147 13.88 22.02 -0.18
N VAL A 148 15.01 22.13 0.51
CA VAL A 148 15.83 23.33 0.50
C VAL A 148 16.68 23.33 -0.77
N LEU A 149 16.23 24.01 -1.81
CA LEU A 149 17.07 24.33 -2.96
C LEU A 149 18.00 25.49 -2.57
N LEU A 150 19.21 25.16 -2.19
CA LEU A 150 20.31 26.15 -2.09
C LEU A 150 20.76 26.49 -3.50
N ASN A 151 20.17 27.51 -4.10
CA ASN A 151 20.73 28.14 -5.29
C ASN A 151 22.00 28.91 -4.87
N LEU A 152 23.13 28.24 -4.90
CA LEU A 152 24.43 28.89 -4.82
C LEU A 152 24.68 29.59 -6.17
N HIS A 153 24.22 30.80 -6.31
CA HIS A 153 24.74 31.68 -7.35
C HIS A 153 26.17 32.07 -6.95
N HIS A 154 27.15 31.46 -7.61
CA HIS A 154 28.50 32.02 -7.63
C HIS A 154 28.43 33.34 -8.41
N GLN A 155 28.74 34.45 -7.72
CA GLN A 155 29.15 35.68 -8.34
C GLN A 155 30.62 35.57 -8.74
#